data_e7ed8b855cffca57149d59227d65552a
#
_entry.id   e7ed8b855cffca57149d59227d65552a
#
_cell.length_a   1.000
_cell.length_b   1.000
_cell.length_c   1.000
_cell.angle_alpha   90.00
_cell.angle_beta   90.00
_cell.angle_gamma   90.00
#
_symmetry.space_group_name_H-M   'P 1'
#
loop_
_entity.id
_entity.type
_entity.pdbx_description
1 polymer ?
#
loop_
_entity_poly.entity_id
_entity_poly.type
_entity_poly.pdbx_seq_one_letter_code
_entity_poly.pdbx_strand_id
1 'polypeptide(L)'
;MKQKFDIITSTCVPLPIENVDTDQIIPARFLKATTREEKFFGDNLFRDWRYNADGTVVEDFVLNDPTYSGCILVAGKNFGSGSSREHAAWAIAGYGFRVVISSFFADIHKNNELNNFVLPVQVSEDFLKELFDSIRQDPKTEVEVDLPRQTVTNKTTGRSEHFDINGYKKHCLMNGLDDIDFLVQNENKTKEWEHGTEVY
;
A
#
# COMPACT_ATOMS: atom_id res chain seq x y z
N MET A 1 5.50 11.71 -14.22
CA MET A 1 5.24 10.25 -14.22
C MET A 1 5.57 9.69 -12.85
N LYS A 2 4.69 8.89 -12.29
CA LYS A 2 4.90 8.19 -11.02
C LYS A 2 5.92 7.06 -11.19
N GLN A 3 6.46 6.55 -10.08
CA GLN A 3 7.41 5.44 -10.12
C GLN A 3 6.70 4.15 -10.59
N LYS A 4 7.25 3.50 -11.61
CA LYS A 4 6.70 2.25 -12.14
C LYS A 4 6.89 1.10 -11.16
N PHE A 5 5.93 0.17 -11.19
CA PHE A 5 6.05 -1.11 -10.53
C PHE A 5 6.52 -2.19 -11.52
N ASP A 6 7.45 -3.00 -11.05
CA ASP A 6 7.91 -4.21 -11.73
C ASP A 6 8.10 -5.30 -10.67
N ILE A 7 9.32 -5.67 -10.36
CA ILE A 7 9.66 -6.54 -9.24
C ILE A 7 10.19 -5.68 -8.11
N ILE A 8 9.64 -5.86 -6.92
CA ILE A 8 10.10 -5.20 -5.69
C ILE A 8 10.60 -6.26 -4.74
N THR A 9 11.86 -6.19 -4.35
CA THR A 9 12.44 -7.01 -3.28
C THR A 9 12.87 -6.08 -2.15
N SER A 10 12.36 -6.30 -0.96
CA SER A 10 12.62 -5.44 0.21
C SER A 10 12.48 -6.23 1.50
N THR A 11 13.17 -5.76 2.54
CA THR A 11 12.82 -6.09 3.92
C THR A 11 11.45 -5.53 4.26
N CYS A 12 10.88 -5.98 5.39
CA CYS A 12 9.50 -5.71 5.76
C CYS A 12 9.40 -5.05 7.14
N VAL A 13 8.37 -4.23 7.29
CA VAL A 13 7.92 -3.71 8.59
C VAL A 13 6.68 -4.50 9.02
N PRO A 14 6.75 -5.30 10.11
CA PRO A 14 5.62 -6.13 10.55
C PRO A 14 4.69 -5.33 11.46
N LEU A 15 3.41 -5.28 11.11
CA LEU A 15 2.33 -4.70 11.92
C LEU A 15 1.25 -5.77 12.18
N PRO A 16 1.46 -6.70 13.12
CA PRO A 16 0.57 -7.85 13.36
C PRO A 16 -0.71 -7.45 14.11
N ILE A 17 -1.29 -6.31 13.76
CA ILE A 17 -2.51 -5.77 14.34
C ILE A 17 -3.62 -5.96 13.33
N GLU A 18 -4.71 -6.62 13.75
CA GLU A 18 -5.91 -6.81 12.94
C GLU A 18 -6.87 -5.63 13.07
N ASN A 19 -7.74 -5.48 12.07
CA ASN A 19 -8.80 -4.47 12.04
C ASN A 19 -8.27 -3.03 12.17
N VAL A 20 -7.08 -2.77 11.64
CA VAL A 20 -6.53 -1.41 11.60
C VAL A 20 -7.44 -0.53 10.77
N ASP A 21 -8.00 0.49 11.39
CA ASP A 21 -8.88 1.43 10.71
C ASP A 21 -8.14 2.66 10.16
N THR A 22 -8.82 3.40 9.30
CA THR A 22 -8.24 4.57 8.65
C THR A 22 -7.96 5.75 9.60
N ASP A 23 -8.63 5.83 10.79
CA ASP A 23 -8.32 6.81 11.83
C ASP A 23 -7.01 6.47 12.56
N GLN A 24 -6.73 5.19 12.70
CA GLN A 24 -5.46 4.71 13.25
C GLN A 24 -4.31 4.92 12.27
N ILE A 25 -4.56 4.71 10.96
CA ILE A 25 -3.57 4.96 9.90
C ILE A 25 -3.24 6.45 9.83
N ILE A 26 -4.26 7.32 9.76
CA ILE A 26 -4.11 8.77 9.77
C ILE A 26 -5.22 9.42 10.58
N PRO A 27 -4.94 10.00 11.77
CA PRO A 27 -5.95 10.59 12.62
C PRO A 27 -6.72 11.74 11.94
N ALA A 28 -8.04 11.80 12.20
CA ALA A 28 -8.98 12.72 11.54
C ALA A 28 -8.55 14.20 11.61
N ARG A 29 -7.78 14.60 12.63
CA ARG A 29 -7.27 15.99 12.76
C ARG A 29 -6.37 16.41 11.60
N PHE A 30 -5.72 15.48 10.91
CA PHE A 30 -4.85 15.76 9.76
C PHE A 30 -5.61 15.90 8.44
N LEU A 31 -6.89 15.50 8.38
CA LEU A 31 -7.71 15.62 7.16
C LEU A 31 -8.04 17.08 6.79
N LYS A 32 -7.91 17.99 7.75
CA LYS A 32 -8.13 19.43 7.55
C LYS A 32 -6.88 20.17 7.08
N ALA A 33 -5.76 19.45 6.85
CA ALA A 33 -4.54 20.06 6.36
C ALA A 33 -4.77 20.68 4.97
N THR A 34 -4.28 21.88 4.76
CA THR A 34 -4.36 22.59 3.46
C THR A 34 -3.27 22.16 2.49
N THR A 35 -2.27 21.41 2.98
CA THR A 35 -1.19 20.86 2.17
C THR A 35 -1.60 19.54 1.52
N ARG A 36 -1.04 19.26 0.33
CA ARG A 36 -1.10 17.95 -0.35
C ARG A 36 0.27 17.30 -0.42
N GLU A 37 1.23 17.75 0.38
CA GLU A 37 2.57 17.18 0.39
C GLU A 37 2.53 15.76 0.98
N GLU A 38 2.93 14.78 0.19
CA GLU A 38 2.98 13.36 0.59
C GLU A 38 3.80 13.18 1.88
N LYS A 39 4.90 13.93 2.02
CA LYS A 39 5.74 13.89 3.21
C LYS A 39 4.99 14.26 4.48
N PHE A 40 4.11 15.28 4.44
CA PHE A 40 3.31 15.69 5.60
C PHE A 40 2.45 14.52 6.12
N PHE A 41 1.78 13.82 5.22
CA PHE A 41 0.96 12.68 5.60
C PHE A 41 1.81 11.49 6.05
N GLY A 42 2.94 11.23 5.40
CA GLY A 42 3.89 10.18 5.80
C GLY A 42 4.47 10.40 7.20
N ASP A 43 4.83 11.63 7.55
CA ASP A 43 5.33 11.97 8.88
C ASP A 43 4.27 11.73 9.98
N ASN A 44 2.99 11.73 9.61
CA ASN A 44 1.85 11.50 10.51
C ASN A 44 1.21 10.10 10.38
N LEU A 45 1.80 9.19 9.60
CA LEU A 45 1.38 7.80 9.52
C LEU A 45 1.41 7.17 10.93
N PHE A 46 0.32 6.54 11.35
CA PHE A 46 0.16 5.94 12.69
C PHE A 46 0.54 6.90 13.83
N ARG A 47 0.23 8.18 13.70
CA ARG A 47 0.70 9.25 14.59
C ARG A 47 0.45 8.95 16.07
N ASP A 48 -0.74 8.46 16.41
CA ASP A 48 -1.16 8.22 17.80
C ASP A 48 -0.58 6.92 18.40
N TRP A 49 0.02 6.09 17.55
CA TRP A 49 0.75 4.90 17.98
C TRP A 49 2.26 5.16 18.04
N ARG A 50 2.76 6.05 17.17
CA ARG A 50 4.19 6.37 17.06
C ARG A 50 4.65 7.38 18.09
N TYR A 51 3.74 8.21 18.60
CA TYR A 51 4.09 9.31 19.49
C TYR A 51 3.09 9.44 20.63
N ASN A 52 3.58 9.75 21.82
CA ASN A 52 2.77 10.14 22.96
C ASN A 52 2.13 11.52 22.75
N ALA A 53 1.18 11.89 23.63
CA ALA A 53 0.47 13.17 23.57
C ALA A 53 1.40 14.39 23.71
N ASP A 54 2.53 14.24 24.38
CA ASP A 54 3.57 15.27 24.54
C ASP A 54 4.57 15.31 23.36
N GLY A 55 4.37 14.44 22.36
CA GLY A 55 5.21 14.35 21.15
C GLY A 55 6.46 13.48 21.31
N THR A 56 6.68 12.86 22.46
CA THR A 56 7.77 11.89 22.62
C THR A 56 7.52 10.62 21.82
N VAL A 57 8.59 9.99 21.37
CA VAL A 57 8.53 8.79 20.54
C VAL A 57 8.15 7.57 21.40
N VAL A 58 7.23 6.75 20.89
CA VAL A 58 6.93 5.42 21.46
C VAL A 58 7.93 4.43 20.85
N GLU A 59 9.01 4.15 21.59
CA GLU A 59 10.15 3.35 21.07
C GLU A 59 9.75 1.93 20.71
N ASP A 60 8.81 1.33 21.45
CA ASP A 60 8.35 -0.05 21.23
C ASP A 60 7.42 -0.21 20.01
N PHE A 61 7.03 0.88 19.36
CA PHE A 61 6.19 0.78 18.17
C PHE A 61 7.03 0.45 16.93
N VAL A 62 6.62 -0.56 16.18
CA VAL A 62 7.39 -1.18 15.09
C VAL A 62 7.93 -0.19 14.04
N LEU A 63 7.20 0.89 13.72
CA LEU A 63 7.67 1.90 12.77
C LEU A 63 8.73 2.85 13.35
N ASN A 64 8.94 2.83 14.66
CA ASN A 64 9.97 3.60 15.36
C ASN A 64 11.18 2.73 15.74
N ASP A 65 11.05 1.40 15.64
CA ASP A 65 12.13 0.46 15.91
C ASP A 65 13.08 0.39 14.68
N PRO A 66 14.33 0.81 14.80
CA PRO A 66 15.30 0.79 13.71
C PRO A 66 15.67 -0.62 13.23
N THR A 67 15.26 -1.65 13.96
CA THR A 67 15.43 -3.05 13.57
C THR A 67 14.69 -3.37 12.27
N TYR A 68 13.52 -2.73 12.06
CA TYR A 68 12.69 -2.94 10.90
C TYR A 68 12.81 -1.80 9.91
N SER A 69 12.93 -2.13 8.65
CA SER A 69 13.06 -1.17 7.56
C SER A 69 12.55 -1.76 6.26
N GLY A 70 12.45 -0.93 5.23
CA GLY A 70 12.03 -1.36 3.91
C GLY A 70 10.75 -0.69 3.43
N CYS A 71 10.35 -1.02 2.21
CA CYS A 71 9.18 -0.41 1.57
C CYS A 71 7.94 -1.34 1.52
N ILE A 72 7.97 -2.44 2.29
CA ILE A 72 6.87 -3.40 2.40
C ILE A 72 6.32 -3.38 3.83
N LEU A 73 5.04 -3.04 4.00
CA LEU A 73 4.31 -3.17 5.24
C LEU A 73 3.58 -4.52 5.25
N VAL A 74 3.83 -5.37 6.24
CA VAL A 74 3.07 -6.61 6.46
C VAL A 74 2.09 -6.35 7.59
N ALA A 75 0.81 -6.23 7.26
CA ALA A 75 -0.26 -5.85 8.19
C ALA A 75 -1.17 -7.04 8.53
N GLY A 76 -1.79 -6.99 9.70
CA GLY A 76 -2.80 -7.97 10.12
C GLY A 76 -4.05 -7.93 9.25
N LYS A 77 -4.96 -8.89 9.46
CA LYS A 77 -6.22 -9.04 8.73
C LYS A 77 -7.10 -7.81 8.84
N ASN A 78 -7.88 -7.52 7.78
CA ASN A 78 -8.84 -6.43 7.70
C ASN A 78 -8.20 -5.05 7.83
N PHE A 79 -7.15 -4.82 7.06
CA PHE A 79 -6.42 -3.56 7.03
C PHE A 79 -7.19 -2.46 6.29
N GLY A 80 -7.18 -1.25 6.83
CA GLY A 80 -7.83 -0.08 6.24
C GLY A 80 -9.35 -0.06 6.43
N SER A 81 -9.87 -0.72 7.46
CA SER A 81 -11.29 -0.68 7.81
C SER A 81 -11.75 0.74 8.19
N GLY A 82 -13.06 0.93 8.35
CA GLY A 82 -13.65 2.22 8.76
C GLY A 82 -13.97 3.16 7.61
N SER A 83 -13.75 4.46 7.82
CA SER A 83 -14.14 5.50 6.88
C SER A 83 -13.32 5.49 5.59
N SER A 84 -13.98 5.81 4.46
CA SER A 84 -13.34 5.95 3.15
C SER A 84 -12.42 7.18 3.11
N ARG A 85 -11.16 7.03 3.53
CA ARG A 85 -10.18 8.14 3.58
C ARG A 85 -9.01 7.87 2.65
N GLU A 86 -8.94 8.62 1.58
CA GLU A 86 -7.80 8.58 0.66
C GLU A 86 -6.50 9.01 1.35
N HIS A 87 -6.60 9.91 2.33
CA HIS A 87 -5.47 10.38 3.14
C HIS A 87 -4.71 9.25 3.85
N ALA A 88 -5.38 8.12 4.15
CA ALA A 88 -4.71 6.95 4.70
C ALA A 88 -3.72 6.34 3.70
N ALA A 89 -4.11 6.25 2.43
CA ALA A 89 -3.21 5.81 1.36
C ALA A 89 -2.08 6.83 1.12
N TRP A 90 -2.36 8.14 1.21
CA TRP A 90 -1.33 9.18 1.13
C TRP A 90 -0.30 9.06 2.27
N ALA A 91 -0.76 8.74 3.48
CA ALA A 91 0.14 8.56 4.62
C ALA A 91 1.06 7.34 4.43
N ILE A 92 0.52 6.23 3.93
CA ILE A 92 1.28 5.01 3.63
C ILE A 92 2.33 5.29 2.54
N ALA A 93 1.90 5.90 1.41
CA ALA A 93 2.79 6.26 0.31
C ALA A 93 3.86 7.28 0.73
N GLY A 94 3.44 8.33 1.46
CA GLY A 94 4.32 9.41 1.92
C GLY A 94 5.35 8.97 2.97
N TYR A 95 5.07 7.89 3.72
CA TYR A 95 6.06 7.28 4.62
C TYR A 95 7.13 6.50 3.86
N GLY A 96 6.83 6.08 2.62
CA GLY A 96 7.73 5.32 1.76
C GLY A 96 7.34 3.87 1.52
N PHE A 97 6.18 3.44 2.04
CA PHE A 97 5.68 2.11 1.69
C PHE A 97 5.17 2.08 0.25
N ARG A 98 5.56 1.05 -0.46
CA ARG A 98 5.13 0.76 -1.83
C ARG A 98 4.21 -0.43 -1.92
N VAL A 99 4.31 -1.33 -0.96
CA VAL A 99 3.51 -2.56 -0.89
C VAL A 99 2.95 -2.70 0.51
N VAL A 100 1.68 -3.07 0.60
CA VAL A 100 1.05 -3.54 1.84
C VAL A 100 0.60 -4.97 1.62
N ILE A 101 1.00 -5.89 2.52
CA ILE A 101 0.60 -7.30 2.47
C ILE A 101 -0.34 -7.56 3.65
N SER A 102 -1.50 -8.15 3.37
CA SER A 102 -2.48 -8.55 4.38
C SER A 102 -3.30 -9.75 3.89
N SER A 103 -3.95 -10.47 4.79
CA SER A 103 -4.88 -11.53 4.37
C SER A 103 -6.26 -11.03 3.96
N PHE A 104 -6.61 -9.79 4.34
CA PHE A 104 -7.85 -9.14 3.92
C PHE A 104 -7.71 -7.62 4.00
N PHE A 105 -8.28 -6.91 3.05
CA PHE A 105 -8.36 -5.45 3.01
C PHE A 105 -9.80 -4.99 2.95
N ALA A 106 -10.09 -3.83 3.53
CA ALA A 106 -11.33 -3.13 3.25
C ALA A 106 -11.31 -2.63 1.77
N ASP A 107 -12.37 -2.91 1.02
CA ASP A 107 -12.42 -2.71 -0.43
C ASP A 107 -12.10 -1.29 -0.87
N ILE A 108 -12.64 -0.29 -0.17
CA ILE A 108 -12.42 1.11 -0.51
C ILE A 108 -10.95 1.49 -0.26
N HIS A 109 -10.38 1.03 0.85
CA HIS A 109 -8.98 1.30 1.18
C HIS A 109 -8.03 0.67 0.17
N LYS A 110 -8.29 -0.59 -0.23
CA LYS A 110 -7.56 -1.28 -1.28
C LYS A 110 -7.53 -0.49 -2.59
N ASN A 111 -8.66 0.09 -2.99
CA ASN A 111 -8.72 0.94 -4.17
C ASN A 111 -7.98 2.27 -3.99
N ASN A 112 -8.06 2.89 -2.81
CA ASN A 112 -7.31 4.11 -2.51
C ASN A 112 -5.79 3.87 -2.54
N GLU A 113 -5.30 2.73 -2.04
CA GLU A 113 -3.89 2.36 -2.15
C GLU A 113 -3.45 2.29 -3.61
N LEU A 114 -4.21 1.57 -4.47
CA LEU A 114 -3.91 1.44 -5.90
C LEU A 114 -3.89 2.79 -6.63
N ASN A 115 -4.80 3.71 -6.27
CA ASN A 115 -4.86 5.05 -6.85
C ASN A 115 -3.65 5.91 -6.44
N ASN A 116 -3.03 5.59 -5.31
CA ASN A 116 -1.89 6.32 -4.74
C ASN A 116 -0.55 5.57 -4.89
N PHE A 117 -0.47 4.64 -5.84
CA PHE A 117 0.76 3.91 -6.16
C PHE A 117 1.33 3.12 -4.96
N VAL A 118 0.44 2.61 -4.13
CA VAL A 118 0.71 1.54 -3.16
C VAL A 118 0.05 0.27 -3.67
N LEU A 119 0.77 -0.84 -3.67
CA LEU A 119 0.25 -2.13 -4.14
C LEU A 119 -0.27 -2.95 -2.95
N PRO A 120 -1.60 -3.12 -2.80
CA PRO A 120 -2.16 -4.06 -1.82
C PRO A 120 -2.03 -5.48 -2.34
N VAL A 121 -1.33 -6.32 -1.61
CA VAL A 121 -1.11 -7.74 -1.91
C VAL A 121 -1.89 -8.57 -0.91
N GLN A 122 -2.97 -9.20 -1.37
CA GLN A 122 -3.79 -10.07 -0.54
C GLN A 122 -3.29 -11.50 -0.63
N VAL A 123 -3.00 -12.10 0.52
CA VAL A 123 -2.46 -13.46 0.67
C VAL A 123 -3.33 -14.32 1.58
N SER A 124 -3.09 -15.62 1.63
CA SER A 124 -3.74 -16.49 2.61
C SER A 124 -3.32 -16.14 4.05
N GLU A 125 -4.16 -16.49 5.03
CA GLU A 125 -3.85 -16.31 6.45
C GLU A 125 -2.59 -17.12 6.85
N ASP A 126 -2.43 -18.31 6.27
CA ASP A 126 -1.27 -19.17 6.54
C ASP A 126 0.03 -18.56 6.00
N PHE A 127 -0.01 -17.95 4.81
CA PHE A 127 1.16 -17.27 4.26
C PHE A 127 1.49 -16.00 5.05
N LEU A 128 0.47 -15.24 5.43
CA LEU A 128 0.64 -14.05 6.27
C LEU A 128 1.30 -14.40 7.61
N LYS A 129 0.83 -15.48 8.25
CA LYS A 129 1.44 -15.98 9.49
C LYS A 129 2.89 -16.37 9.29
N GLU A 130 3.20 -17.09 8.22
CA GLU A 130 4.58 -17.47 7.87
C GLU A 130 5.47 -16.24 7.69
N LEU A 131 4.99 -15.18 7.03
CA LEU A 131 5.73 -13.92 6.88
C LEU A 131 6.04 -13.30 8.24
N PHE A 132 5.05 -13.19 9.14
CA PHE A 132 5.28 -12.66 10.48
C PHE A 132 6.28 -13.51 11.27
N ASP A 133 6.19 -14.83 11.17
CA ASP A 133 7.12 -15.72 11.86
C ASP A 133 8.56 -15.60 11.31
N SER A 134 8.71 -15.50 9.99
CA SER A 134 10.01 -15.28 9.34
C SER A 134 10.63 -13.95 9.73
N ILE A 135 9.86 -12.85 9.69
CA ILE A 135 10.34 -11.50 10.04
C ILE A 135 10.71 -11.41 11.54
N ARG A 136 9.97 -12.11 12.40
CA ARG A 136 10.27 -12.18 13.84
C ARG A 136 11.57 -12.94 14.12
N GLN A 137 11.85 -13.99 13.36
CA GLN A 137 13.09 -14.77 13.48
C GLN A 137 14.28 -14.01 12.91
N ASP A 138 14.11 -13.36 11.76
CA ASP A 138 15.12 -12.53 11.13
C ASP A 138 14.47 -11.27 10.55
N PRO A 139 14.67 -10.10 11.19
CA PRO A 139 14.17 -8.81 10.68
C PRO A 139 14.71 -8.42 9.29
N LYS A 140 15.76 -9.10 8.81
CA LYS A 140 16.30 -8.91 7.45
C LYS A 140 15.63 -9.81 6.42
N THR A 141 14.60 -10.56 6.80
CA THR A 141 13.79 -11.33 5.85
C THR A 141 13.31 -10.44 4.72
N GLU A 142 13.68 -10.81 3.50
CA GLU A 142 13.22 -10.13 2.29
C GLU A 142 11.99 -10.81 1.71
N VAL A 143 11.10 -9.99 1.19
CA VAL A 143 9.95 -10.42 0.41
C VAL A 143 10.08 -9.85 -1.00
N GLU A 144 9.86 -10.70 -1.99
CA GLU A 144 9.81 -10.31 -3.40
C GLU A 144 8.35 -10.27 -3.86
N VAL A 145 7.97 -9.15 -4.44
CA VAL A 145 6.65 -8.96 -5.05
C VAL A 145 6.84 -8.70 -6.54
N ASP A 146 6.43 -9.66 -7.36
CA ASP A 146 6.49 -9.62 -8.83
C ASP A 146 5.09 -9.23 -9.37
N LEU A 147 4.90 -7.96 -9.69
CA LEU A 147 3.63 -7.48 -10.22
C LEU A 147 3.31 -8.05 -11.61
N PRO A 148 4.24 -8.15 -12.56
CA PRO A 148 4.02 -8.83 -13.84
C PRO A 148 3.45 -10.24 -13.70
N ARG A 149 4.01 -11.06 -12.81
CA ARG A 149 3.56 -12.44 -12.56
C ARG A 149 2.47 -12.54 -11.50
N GLN A 150 2.21 -11.47 -10.77
CA GLN A 150 1.27 -11.44 -9.64
C GLN A 150 1.62 -12.48 -8.57
N THR A 151 2.90 -12.55 -8.20
CA THR A 151 3.38 -13.47 -7.16
C THR A 151 4.08 -12.70 -6.04
N VAL A 152 3.91 -13.18 -4.82
CA VAL A 152 4.65 -12.74 -3.64
C VAL A 152 5.41 -13.91 -3.08
N THR A 153 6.69 -13.72 -2.79
CA THR A 153 7.61 -14.79 -2.37
C THR A 153 8.31 -14.40 -1.08
N ASN A 154 8.21 -15.24 -0.05
CA ASN A 154 9.04 -15.17 1.13
C ASN A 154 10.44 -15.73 0.77
N LYS A 155 11.45 -14.87 0.71
CA LYS A 155 12.81 -15.28 0.28
C LYS A 155 13.49 -16.20 1.29
N THR A 156 13.06 -16.19 2.55
CA THR A 156 13.62 -17.05 3.60
C THR A 156 13.19 -18.50 3.44
N THR A 157 11.91 -18.73 3.14
CA THR A 157 11.35 -20.09 2.99
C THR A 157 11.28 -20.57 1.54
N GLY A 158 11.31 -19.63 0.60
CA GLY A 158 11.09 -19.90 -0.84
C GLY A 158 9.63 -20.13 -1.21
N ARG A 159 8.69 -20.02 -0.24
CA ARG A 159 7.26 -20.15 -0.52
C ARG A 159 6.75 -18.93 -1.28
N SER A 160 5.91 -19.18 -2.28
CA SER A 160 5.27 -18.15 -3.08
C SER A 160 3.77 -18.34 -3.11
N GLU A 161 3.03 -17.23 -3.18
CA GLU A 161 1.59 -17.21 -3.44
C GLU A 161 1.25 -16.28 -4.60
N HIS A 162 0.16 -16.59 -5.29
CA HIS A 162 -0.43 -15.69 -6.29
C HIS A 162 -1.37 -14.70 -5.62
N PHE A 163 -1.38 -13.45 -6.12
CA PHE A 163 -2.34 -12.44 -5.70
C PHE A 163 -3.10 -11.84 -6.88
N ASP A 164 -4.35 -11.46 -6.63
CA ASP A 164 -5.21 -10.87 -7.65
C ASP A 164 -5.12 -9.33 -7.64
N ILE A 165 -5.10 -8.77 -8.84
CA ILE A 165 -5.18 -7.34 -9.07
C ILE A 165 -6.04 -7.07 -10.32
N ASN A 166 -6.83 -6.00 -10.30
CA ASN A 166 -7.55 -5.54 -11.48
C ASN A 166 -6.58 -5.22 -12.62
N GLY A 167 -6.84 -5.76 -13.83
CA GLY A 167 -5.94 -5.63 -14.98
C GLY A 167 -5.67 -4.18 -15.40
N TYR A 168 -6.66 -3.29 -15.28
CA TYR A 168 -6.49 -1.86 -15.53
C TYR A 168 -5.53 -1.23 -14.51
N LYS A 169 -5.71 -1.47 -13.22
CA LYS A 169 -4.83 -0.95 -12.17
C LYS A 169 -3.42 -1.52 -12.26
N LYS A 170 -3.28 -2.82 -12.62
CA LYS A 170 -1.99 -3.42 -12.93
C LYS A 170 -1.27 -2.67 -14.05
N HIS A 171 -1.99 -2.40 -15.17
CA HIS A 171 -1.44 -1.65 -16.30
C HIS A 171 -0.98 -0.25 -15.87
N CYS A 172 -1.79 0.46 -15.10
CA CYS A 172 -1.47 1.79 -14.60
C CYS A 172 -0.21 1.78 -13.72
N LEU A 173 -0.13 0.87 -12.73
CA LEU A 173 1.04 0.75 -11.85
C LEU A 173 2.31 0.39 -12.62
N MET A 174 2.26 -0.57 -13.54
CA MET A 174 3.42 -0.98 -14.34
C MET A 174 3.94 0.13 -15.26
N ASN A 175 3.07 1.04 -15.70
CA ASN A 175 3.43 2.14 -16.59
C ASN A 175 3.63 3.49 -15.89
N GLY A 176 3.35 3.58 -14.58
CA GLY A 176 3.44 4.82 -13.81
C GLY A 176 2.39 5.84 -14.22
N LEU A 177 1.18 5.37 -14.57
CA LEU A 177 0.06 6.18 -15.03
C LEU A 177 -0.99 6.32 -13.92
N ASP A 178 -1.46 7.52 -13.69
CA ASP A 178 -2.71 7.73 -12.97
C ASP A 178 -3.90 7.60 -13.93
N ASP A 179 -5.13 7.72 -13.39
CA ASP A 179 -6.34 7.55 -14.18
C ASP A 179 -6.47 8.63 -15.28
N ILE A 180 -5.95 9.85 -15.03
CA ILE A 180 -5.96 10.95 -16.02
C ILE A 180 -4.91 10.68 -17.09
N ASP A 181 -3.70 10.29 -16.72
CA ASP A 181 -2.64 9.91 -17.66
C ASP A 181 -3.13 8.82 -18.63
N PHE A 182 -3.83 7.82 -18.09
CA PHE A 182 -4.40 6.74 -18.90
C PHE A 182 -5.45 7.25 -19.89
N LEU A 183 -6.36 8.14 -19.47
CA LEU A 183 -7.36 8.73 -20.34
C LEU A 183 -6.72 9.56 -21.45
N VAL A 184 -5.72 10.39 -21.14
CA VAL A 184 -4.99 11.21 -22.11
C VAL A 184 -4.28 10.32 -23.14
N GLN A 185 -3.66 9.22 -22.72
CA GLN A 185 -3.02 8.28 -23.67
C GLN A 185 -4.01 7.59 -24.62
N ASN A 186 -5.28 7.45 -24.21
CA ASN A 186 -6.32 6.83 -25.01
C ASN A 186 -7.25 7.85 -25.72
N GLU A 187 -6.94 9.15 -25.66
CA GLU A 187 -7.75 10.23 -26.26
C GLU A 187 -8.10 9.96 -27.73
N ASN A 188 -7.13 9.48 -28.52
CA ASN A 188 -7.37 9.17 -29.95
C ASN A 188 -8.42 8.08 -30.13
N LYS A 189 -8.42 7.04 -29.28
CA LYS A 189 -9.45 5.97 -29.35
C LYS A 189 -10.84 6.50 -28.98
N THR A 190 -10.89 7.44 -28.02
CA THR A 190 -12.14 8.11 -27.64
C THR A 190 -12.68 8.93 -28.80
N LYS A 191 -11.83 9.71 -29.47
CA LYS A 191 -12.21 10.49 -30.67
C LYS A 191 -12.66 9.60 -31.83
N GLU A 192 -11.96 8.47 -32.06
CA GLU A 192 -12.37 7.51 -33.09
C GLU A 192 -13.76 6.92 -32.78
N TRP A 193 -14.03 6.60 -31.52
CA TRP A 193 -15.34 6.11 -31.09
C TRP A 193 -16.43 7.17 -31.25
N GLU A 194 -16.18 8.42 -30.85
CA GLU A 194 -17.10 9.54 -30.97
C GLU A 194 -17.45 9.81 -32.45
N HIS A 195 -16.46 9.73 -33.37
CA HIS A 195 -16.68 9.90 -34.81
C HIS A 195 -17.44 8.74 -35.45
N GLY A 196 -17.34 7.52 -34.87
CA GLY A 196 -18.04 6.34 -35.35
C GLY A 196 -19.44 6.14 -34.77
N THR A 197 -19.82 6.90 -33.76
CA THR A 197 -21.13 6.79 -33.10
C THR A 197 -22.03 7.91 -33.61
N GLU A 198 -23.09 7.56 -34.40
CA GLU A 198 -24.16 8.51 -34.73
C GLU A 198 -24.87 8.91 -33.43
N VAL A 199 -24.73 10.18 -33.05
CA VAL A 199 -25.49 10.77 -31.94
C VAL A 199 -26.90 11.03 -32.46
N TYR A 200 -27.87 10.22 -31.99
CA TYR A 200 -29.31 10.45 -32.23
C TYR A 200 -29.84 11.55 -31.32
#